data_49ab0000294dfb0073ea20c8377f0175
#
_entry.id   49ab0000294dfb0073ea20c8377f0175
#
_cell.length_a   1.000
_cell.length_b   1.000
_cell.length_c   1.000
_cell.angle_alpha   90.00
_cell.angle_beta   90.00
_cell.angle_gamma   90.00
#
_symmetry.space_group_name_H-M   'P 1'
#
loop_
_entity.id
_entity.type
_entity.pdbx_description
1 polymer ?
#
loop_
_entity_poly.entity_id
_entity_poly.type
_entity_poly.pdbx_seq_one_letter_code
_entity_poly.pdbx_strand_id
1 'polypeptide(L)'
;STIGQMLPDIVFGCLHQARPDQVPAEGTSSLWNVRLAGGQTFKGVDPEQLKGATRFNVVGFNTGGTGARPGKDGLSVTSFPSGIRNVAVEIMETLSPVVYWKKEYRPDSGGAGEHRGGLGQIMEIANGESAPMIISATFDRIVHAARGTGGGLSGGAGRLSLKSGATLRGFGRQVIPAGDRV
;
A
#
# COMPACT_ATOMS: atom_id res chain seq x y z
N SER A 1 12.26 -8.22 -4.46
CA SER A 1 11.98 -7.11 -5.40
C SER A 1 10.49 -7.08 -5.70
N THR A 2 9.90 -5.92 -5.90
CA THR A 2 8.48 -5.72 -6.24
C THR A 2 8.08 -6.52 -7.48
N ILE A 3 8.92 -6.50 -8.52
CA ILE A 3 8.70 -7.24 -9.78
C ILE A 3 8.55 -8.75 -9.51
N GLY A 4 9.39 -9.33 -8.63
CA GLY A 4 9.30 -10.76 -8.30
C GLY A 4 7.98 -11.16 -7.67
N GLN A 5 7.32 -10.26 -6.95
CA GLN A 5 6.01 -10.51 -6.34
C GLN A 5 4.85 -10.46 -7.36
N MET A 6 5.07 -9.86 -8.53
CA MET A 6 4.08 -9.81 -9.60
C MET A 6 4.12 -11.04 -10.52
N LEU A 7 5.21 -11.82 -10.49
CA LEU A 7 5.37 -13.01 -11.34
C LEU A 7 4.24 -14.04 -11.17
N PRO A 8 3.78 -14.38 -9.95
CA PRO A 8 2.67 -15.31 -9.78
C PRO A 8 1.39 -14.87 -10.50
N ASP A 9 1.03 -13.58 -10.44
CA ASP A 9 -0.15 -13.08 -11.15
C ASP A 9 0.00 -13.21 -12.68
N ILE A 10 1.20 -13.01 -13.21
CA ILE A 10 1.48 -13.20 -14.64
C ILE A 10 1.32 -14.67 -15.01
N VAL A 11 1.90 -15.58 -14.22
CA VAL A 11 1.79 -17.04 -14.43
C VAL A 11 0.32 -17.47 -14.34
N PHE A 12 -0.41 -17.01 -13.34
CA PHE A 12 -1.83 -17.33 -13.22
C PHE A 12 -2.66 -16.76 -14.36
N GLY A 13 -2.33 -15.56 -14.85
CA GLY A 13 -2.97 -15.00 -16.05
C GLY A 13 -2.76 -15.86 -17.30
N CYS A 14 -1.59 -16.48 -17.45
CA CYS A 14 -1.33 -17.45 -18.52
C CYS A 14 -2.09 -18.75 -18.30
N LEU A 15 -2.04 -19.30 -17.09
CA LEU A 15 -2.73 -20.54 -16.74
C LEU A 15 -4.25 -20.44 -16.82
N HIS A 16 -4.81 -19.25 -16.53
CA HIS A 16 -6.24 -19.00 -16.63
C HIS A 16 -6.81 -19.29 -18.03
N GLN A 17 -6.01 -19.12 -19.07
CA GLN A 17 -6.44 -19.43 -20.44
C GLN A 17 -6.67 -20.93 -20.67
N ALA A 18 -5.99 -21.78 -19.91
CA ALA A 18 -6.11 -23.26 -20.00
C ALA A 18 -6.96 -23.85 -18.87
N ARG A 19 -6.91 -23.26 -17.69
CA ARG A 19 -7.56 -23.76 -16.46
C ARG A 19 -8.20 -22.65 -15.65
N PRO A 20 -9.25 -21.99 -16.18
CA PRO A 20 -9.89 -20.83 -15.53
C PRO A 20 -10.51 -21.15 -14.17
N ASP A 21 -10.89 -22.40 -13.97
CA ASP A 21 -11.51 -22.93 -12.75
C ASP A 21 -10.52 -23.24 -11.60
N GLN A 22 -9.22 -23.14 -11.84
CA GLN A 22 -8.20 -23.59 -10.90
C GLN A 22 -7.22 -22.50 -10.45
N VAL A 23 -7.27 -21.34 -11.02
CA VAL A 23 -6.36 -20.24 -10.69
C VAL A 23 -7.12 -19.03 -10.15
N PRO A 24 -6.54 -18.30 -9.19
CA PRO A 24 -7.14 -17.07 -8.67
C PRO A 24 -7.06 -15.95 -9.70
N ALA A 25 -7.95 -14.96 -9.55
CA ALA A 25 -7.84 -13.67 -10.21
C ALA A 25 -6.66 -12.85 -9.66
N GLU A 26 -6.29 -11.77 -10.35
CA GLU A 26 -5.22 -10.87 -9.88
C GLU A 26 -5.58 -10.24 -8.53
N GLY A 27 -4.58 -10.14 -7.67
CA GLY A 27 -4.65 -9.39 -6.42
C GLY A 27 -3.74 -8.17 -6.42
N THR A 28 -3.41 -7.66 -5.25
CA THR A 28 -2.44 -6.56 -5.11
C THR A 28 -1.02 -6.98 -5.45
N SER A 29 -0.70 -8.25 -5.40
CA SER A 29 0.60 -8.89 -5.71
C SER A 29 1.74 -8.33 -4.89
N SER A 30 2.13 -7.09 -5.12
CA SER A 30 3.25 -6.48 -4.42
C SER A 30 2.82 -5.76 -3.15
N LEU A 31 3.74 -5.78 -2.18
CA LEU A 31 3.58 -5.04 -0.93
C LEU A 31 3.84 -3.56 -1.14
N TRP A 32 3.06 -2.73 -0.51
CA TRP A 32 3.39 -1.32 -0.34
C TRP A 32 4.38 -1.18 0.81
N ASN A 33 5.64 -1.00 0.47
CA ASN A 33 6.71 -0.73 1.43
C ASN A 33 6.68 0.75 1.79
N VAL A 34 5.92 1.10 2.81
CA VAL A 34 5.84 2.48 3.32
C VAL A 34 7.11 2.79 4.09
N ARG A 35 8.03 3.48 3.45
CA ARG A 35 9.28 3.93 4.08
C ARG A 35 9.13 5.39 4.46
N LEU A 36 9.23 5.66 5.76
CA LEU A 36 9.15 7.00 6.33
C LEU A 36 10.46 7.37 6.99
N ALA A 37 10.90 8.61 6.76
CA ALA A 37 12.11 9.14 7.39
C ALA A 37 11.90 10.61 7.77
N GLY A 38 12.45 11.02 8.91
CA GLY A 38 12.38 12.39 9.41
C GLY A 38 13.60 12.78 10.21
N GLY A 39 13.65 14.04 10.67
CA GLY A 39 14.72 14.58 11.50
C GLY A 39 16.11 14.64 10.85
N GLN A 40 16.20 14.56 9.53
CA GLN A 40 17.44 14.68 8.77
C GLN A 40 17.22 15.57 7.54
N THR A 41 18.29 16.16 7.01
CA THR A 41 18.23 17.03 5.84
C THR A 41 17.75 16.31 4.60
N PHE A 42 16.76 16.86 3.92
CA PHE A 42 16.22 16.40 2.66
C PHE A 42 16.21 17.50 1.62
N LYS A 43 16.35 17.15 0.37
CA LYS A 43 16.16 18.11 -0.73
C LYS A 43 14.71 18.61 -0.74
N GLY A 44 14.56 19.94 -0.67
CA GLY A 44 13.25 20.61 -0.69
C GLY A 44 12.61 20.77 0.67
N VAL A 45 13.34 20.53 1.76
CA VAL A 45 12.94 20.81 3.14
C VAL A 45 13.88 21.84 3.73
N ASP A 46 13.35 22.90 4.34
CA ASP A 46 14.11 23.89 5.06
C ASP A 46 14.72 23.26 6.32
N PRO A 47 16.06 23.34 6.51
CA PRO A 47 16.73 22.80 7.70
C PRO A 47 16.17 23.37 9.02
N GLU A 48 15.65 24.60 9.03
CA GLU A 48 15.05 25.22 10.22
C GLU A 48 13.81 24.42 10.70
N GLN A 49 13.04 23.85 9.79
CA GLN A 49 11.87 23.03 10.12
C GLN A 49 12.25 21.68 10.74
N LEU A 50 13.51 21.31 10.70
CA LEU A 50 14.04 20.04 11.24
C LEU A 50 14.73 20.23 12.60
N LYS A 51 14.82 21.47 13.09
CA LYS A 51 15.44 21.75 14.40
C LYS A 51 14.67 21.06 15.52
N GLY A 52 15.38 20.26 16.31
CA GLY A 52 14.79 19.51 17.42
C GLY A 52 13.96 18.30 17.04
N ALA A 53 13.75 18.04 15.75
CA ALA A 53 13.01 16.87 15.30
C ALA A 53 13.80 15.59 15.48
N THR A 54 13.14 14.55 15.98
CA THR A 54 13.74 13.22 16.16
C THR A 54 14.09 12.62 14.80
N ARG A 55 15.34 12.13 14.70
CA ARG A 55 15.80 11.41 13.51
C ARG A 55 15.28 9.99 13.52
N PHE A 56 14.57 9.62 12.47
CA PHE A 56 14.05 8.26 12.30
C PHE A 56 14.12 7.79 10.85
N ASN A 57 14.10 6.47 10.67
CA ASN A 57 13.92 5.82 9.38
C ASN A 57 13.24 4.47 9.64
N VAL A 58 11.98 4.35 9.25
CA VAL A 58 11.16 3.16 9.49
C VAL A 58 10.54 2.64 8.21
N VAL A 59 10.27 1.33 8.19
CA VAL A 59 9.66 0.66 7.05
C VAL A 59 8.47 -0.17 7.55
N GLY A 60 7.29 0.16 7.04
CA GLY A 60 6.08 -0.65 7.23
C GLY A 60 5.76 -1.45 5.98
N PHE A 61 5.56 -2.76 6.14
CA PHE A 61 5.03 -3.61 5.07
C PHE A 61 3.51 -3.62 5.15
N ASN A 62 2.84 -3.25 4.07
CA ASN A 62 1.39 -3.18 4.02
C ASN A 62 0.87 -3.93 2.80
N THR A 63 -0.26 -4.56 2.97
CA THR A 63 -0.85 -5.49 1.99
C THR A 63 -2.21 -5.01 1.56
N GLY A 64 -2.60 -5.39 0.38
CA GLY A 64 -3.98 -5.23 -0.09
C GLY A 64 -4.74 -6.56 -0.08
N GLY A 65 -5.78 -6.65 -0.86
CA GLY A 65 -6.56 -7.88 -1.03
C GLY A 65 -5.94 -8.83 -2.05
N THR A 66 -6.21 -10.12 -1.91
CA THR A 66 -5.97 -11.10 -2.97
C THR A 66 -7.11 -11.06 -3.98
N GLY A 67 -6.89 -11.53 -5.20
CA GLY A 67 -7.98 -11.78 -6.14
C GLY A 67 -8.96 -12.84 -5.63
N ALA A 68 -10.13 -12.93 -6.26
CA ALA A 68 -11.07 -14.02 -6.04
C ALA A 68 -10.38 -15.36 -6.34
N ARG A 69 -10.69 -16.36 -5.54
CA ARG A 69 -10.15 -17.72 -5.65
C ARG A 69 -11.17 -18.64 -6.31
N PRO A 70 -10.77 -19.78 -6.85
CA PRO A 70 -11.72 -20.76 -7.36
C PRO A 70 -12.81 -21.11 -6.34
N GLY A 71 -14.06 -20.78 -6.64
CA GLY A 71 -15.22 -21.03 -5.78
C GLY A 71 -15.26 -20.25 -4.45
N LYS A 72 -14.46 -19.19 -4.28
CA LYS A 72 -14.37 -18.44 -3.02
C LYS A 72 -13.96 -16.99 -3.25
N ASP A 73 -14.38 -16.12 -2.35
CA ASP A 73 -13.91 -14.73 -2.29
C ASP A 73 -12.39 -14.63 -2.01
N GLY A 74 -11.79 -13.53 -2.41
CA GLY A 74 -10.43 -13.17 -2.06
C GLY A 74 -10.27 -12.90 -0.56
N LEU A 75 -9.03 -12.93 -0.08
CA LEU A 75 -8.70 -12.61 1.30
C LEU A 75 -8.36 -11.13 1.43
N SER A 76 -8.99 -10.47 2.39
CA SER A 76 -8.74 -9.05 2.66
C SER A 76 -7.40 -8.86 3.38
N VAL A 77 -6.66 -7.81 3.00
CA VAL A 77 -5.39 -7.41 3.65
C VAL A 77 -4.44 -8.59 3.83
N THR A 78 -4.28 -9.39 2.79
CA THR A 78 -3.46 -10.60 2.82
C THR A 78 -2.33 -10.51 1.82
N SER A 79 -1.13 -10.79 2.31
CA SER A 79 0.11 -10.80 1.53
C SER A 79 0.20 -12.07 0.69
N PHE A 80 -0.04 -11.96 -0.58
CA PHE A 80 0.24 -13.03 -1.54
C PHE A 80 1.07 -12.44 -2.70
N PRO A 81 2.16 -13.08 -3.12
CA PRO A 81 2.65 -14.41 -2.73
C PRO A 81 3.60 -14.43 -1.53
N SER A 82 3.99 -13.26 -0.98
CA SER A 82 5.10 -13.19 -0.02
C SER A 82 4.81 -13.76 1.37
N GLY A 83 3.55 -13.84 1.79
CA GLY A 83 3.16 -14.31 3.12
C GLY A 83 3.63 -13.41 4.29
N ILE A 84 4.12 -12.20 4.00
CA ILE A 84 4.59 -11.26 5.02
C ILE A 84 3.39 -10.72 5.80
N ARG A 85 3.51 -10.65 7.12
CA ARG A 85 2.50 -10.01 7.98
C ARG A 85 2.66 -8.50 7.97
N ASN A 86 1.53 -7.79 8.12
CA ASN A 86 1.55 -6.35 8.36
C ASN A 86 2.26 -6.04 9.69
N VAL A 87 3.03 -4.95 9.70
CA VAL A 87 3.63 -4.45 10.93
C VAL A 87 2.54 -3.86 11.82
N ALA A 88 2.59 -4.15 13.11
CA ALA A 88 1.68 -3.56 14.09
C ALA A 88 1.92 -2.05 14.20
N VAL A 89 0.85 -1.28 14.35
CA VAL A 89 0.91 0.19 14.47
C VAL A 89 1.72 0.58 15.69
N GLU A 90 1.49 -0.09 16.81
CA GLU A 90 2.16 0.15 18.09
C GLU A 90 3.69 0.02 18.00
N ILE A 91 4.17 -0.93 17.19
CA ILE A 91 5.62 -1.08 16.96
C ILE A 91 6.15 0.12 16.20
N MET A 92 5.46 0.59 15.16
CA MET A 92 5.89 1.73 14.36
C MET A 92 5.92 3.02 15.20
N GLU A 93 4.90 3.25 16.02
CA GLU A 93 4.79 4.41 16.90
C GLU A 93 5.78 4.38 18.08
N THR A 94 6.18 3.19 18.52
CA THR A 94 7.25 3.03 19.53
C THR A 94 8.64 3.33 18.98
N LEU A 95 8.88 3.01 17.70
CA LEU A 95 10.20 3.17 17.05
C LEU A 95 10.42 4.56 16.44
N SER A 96 9.39 5.37 16.33
CA SER A 96 9.45 6.64 15.61
C SER A 96 8.33 7.58 16.05
N PRO A 97 8.44 8.90 15.81
CA PRO A 97 7.36 9.85 16.09
C PRO A 97 6.23 9.79 15.04
N VAL A 98 6.11 8.69 14.32
CA VAL A 98 5.02 8.48 13.38
C VAL A 98 3.73 8.14 14.13
N VAL A 99 2.62 8.76 13.71
CA VAL A 99 1.28 8.51 14.27
C VAL A 99 0.35 8.00 13.19
N TYR A 100 -0.27 6.88 13.44
CA TYR A 100 -1.30 6.30 12.58
C TYR A 100 -2.69 6.79 13.01
N TRP A 101 -3.22 7.77 12.30
CA TRP A 101 -4.58 8.26 12.52
C TRP A 101 -5.65 7.28 12.04
N LYS A 102 -5.31 6.45 11.06
CA LYS A 102 -6.22 5.51 10.45
C LYS A 102 -5.48 4.30 9.92
N LYS A 103 -6.02 3.12 10.17
CA LYS A 103 -5.63 1.87 9.52
C LYS A 103 -6.85 0.95 9.51
N GLU A 104 -7.52 0.89 8.39
CA GLU A 104 -8.80 0.17 8.25
C GLU A 104 -8.92 -0.51 6.90
N TYR A 105 -9.90 -1.40 6.74
CA TYR A 105 -10.25 -1.93 5.44
C TYR A 105 -10.79 -0.81 4.54
N ARG A 106 -10.40 -0.87 3.26
CA ARG A 106 -10.94 0.03 2.25
C ARG A 106 -12.25 -0.56 1.71
N PRO A 107 -13.41 0.06 2.00
CA PRO A 107 -14.69 -0.38 1.45
C PRO A 107 -14.65 -0.42 -0.08
N ASP A 108 -15.37 -1.38 -0.68
CA ASP A 108 -15.56 -1.53 -2.12
C ASP A 108 -14.28 -1.59 -2.97
N SER A 109 -13.14 -1.91 -2.36
CA SER A 109 -11.86 -2.03 -3.07
C SER A 109 -11.64 -3.38 -3.73
N GLY A 110 -12.38 -4.42 -3.34
CA GLY A 110 -12.39 -5.71 -4.02
C GLY A 110 -13.25 -5.65 -5.30
N GLY A 111 -12.76 -6.19 -6.40
CA GLY A 111 -13.55 -6.29 -7.64
C GLY A 111 -14.82 -7.12 -7.42
N ALA A 112 -15.93 -6.65 -7.96
CA ALA A 112 -17.19 -7.37 -7.90
C ALA A 112 -17.25 -8.49 -8.94
N GLY A 113 -17.94 -9.57 -8.62
CA GLY A 113 -18.14 -10.75 -9.47
C GLY A 113 -18.96 -11.79 -8.73
N GLU A 114 -19.07 -13.00 -9.28
CA GLU A 114 -19.64 -14.14 -8.58
C GLU A 114 -18.92 -14.39 -7.24
N HIS A 115 -17.59 -14.28 -7.27
CA HIS A 115 -16.73 -14.22 -6.09
C HIS A 115 -16.01 -12.88 -6.08
N ARG A 116 -15.96 -12.22 -4.93
CA ARG A 116 -15.35 -10.90 -4.78
C ARG A 116 -13.84 -10.99 -4.56
N GLY A 117 -13.12 -10.00 -5.04
CA GLY A 117 -11.75 -9.73 -4.59
C GLY A 117 -11.72 -9.31 -3.12
N GLY A 118 -10.62 -9.61 -2.43
CA GLY A 118 -10.40 -9.17 -1.06
C GLY A 118 -10.22 -7.65 -0.96
N LEU A 119 -10.56 -7.09 0.20
CA LEU A 119 -10.43 -5.66 0.48
C LEU A 119 -8.96 -5.25 0.71
N GLY A 120 -8.61 -4.07 0.21
CA GLY A 120 -7.37 -3.38 0.54
C GLY A 120 -7.46 -2.63 1.88
N GLN A 121 -6.48 -1.75 2.12
CA GLN A 121 -6.41 -0.90 3.33
C GLN A 121 -6.45 0.58 2.98
N ILE A 122 -6.92 1.37 3.95
CA ILE A 122 -6.69 2.81 4.04
C ILE A 122 -5.77 3.04 5.24
N MET A 123 -4.75 3.86 5.05
CA MET A 123 -3.89 4.34 6.14
C MET A 123 -3.80 5.86 6.07
N GLU A 124 -3.81 6.51 7.22
CA GLU A 124 -3.55 7.93 7.36
C GLU A 124 -2.44 8.10 8.39
N ILE A 125 -1.31 8.65 7.97
CA ILE A 125 -0.06 8.67 8.74
C ILE A 125 0.46 10.10 8.80
N ALA A 126 0.89 10.54 10.00
CA ALA A 126 1.52 11.83 10.25
C ALA A 126 2.84 11.70 11.02
N ASN A 127 3.61 12.79 11.07
CA ASN A 127 4.66 12.96 12.07
C ASN A 127 4.06 13.65 13.30
N GLY A 128 4.09 12.98 14.45
CA GLY A 128 3.54 13.50 15.71
C GLY A 128 4.27 14.73 16.26
N GLU A 129 5.52 14.94 15.84
CA GLU A 129 6.30 16.14 16.21
C GLU A 129 5.98 17.36 15.33
N SER A 130 5.01 17.25 14.41
CA SER A 130 4.67 18.31 13.46
C SER A 130 5.86 18.83 12.63
N ALA A 131 6.90 18.02 12.46
CA ALA A 131 8.01 18.28 11.57
C ALA A 131 7.77 17.60 10.21
N PRO A 132 8.38 18.12 9.12
CA PRO A 132 8.26 17.47 7.82
C PRO A 132 8.93 16.10 7.83
N MET A 133 8.36 15.17 7.06
CA MET A 133 8.93 13.85 6.85
C MET A 133 8.94 13.47 5.37
N ILE A 134 9.71 12.45 5.03
CA ILE A 134 9.79 11.90 3.68
C ILE A 134 9.02 10.57 3.63
N ILE A 135 8.20 10.42 2.61
CA ILE A 135 7.74 9.11 2.16
C ILE A 135 8.53 8.67 0.92
N SER A 136 9.07 7.46 0.98
CA SER A 136 9.68 6.82 -0.19
C SER A 136 8.72 5.75 -0.70
N ALA A 137 8.00 6.09 -1.76
CA ALA A 137 6.99 5.24 -2.36
C ALA A 137 7.61 4.28 -3.41
N THR A 138 7.14 3.04 -3.40
CA THR A 138 7.34 2.04 -4.45
C THR A 138 6.05 1.23 -4.55
N PHE A 139 4.97 1.92 -4.94
CA PHE A 139 3.60 1.44 -4.84
C PHE A 139 3.07 1.07 -6.21
N ASP A 140 2.69 -0.17 -6.36
CA ASP A 140 2.05 -0.70 -7.56
C ASP A 140 0.51 -0.59 -7.47
N ARG A 141 -0.18 -0.98 -8.52
CA ARG A 141 -1.64 -0.96 -8.64
C ARG A 141 -2.28 0.43 -8.50
N ILE A 142 -1.51 1.51 -8.70
CA ILE A 142 -2.04 2.89 -8.73
C ILE A 142 -2.64 3.21 -10.11
N VAL A 143 -1.91 2.91 -11.19
CA VAL A 143 -2.38 3.16 -12.56
C VAL A 143 -3.17 1.96 -13.10
N HIS A 144 -2.68 0.76 -12.84
CA HIS A 144 -3.27 -0.49 -13.31
C HIS A 144 -3.82 -1.27 -12.12
N ALA A 145 -5.11 -1.17 -11.87
CA ALA A 145 -5.78 -1.96 -10.84
C ALA A 145 -5.70 -3.47 -11.13
N ALA A 146 -5.88 -4.29 -10.11
CA ALA A 146 -5.99 -5.73 -10.26
C ALA A 146 -7.22 -6.07 -11.11
N ARG A 147 -7.04 -6.88 -12.14
CA ARG A 147 -8.10 -7.24 -13.09
C ARG A 147 -8.93 -8.40 -12.57
N GLY A 148 -10.24 -8.34 -12.81
CA GLY A 148 -11.11 -9.49 -12.63
C GLY A 148 -10.92 -10.51 -13.77
N THR A 149 -11.39 -11.73 -13.56
CA THR A 149 -11.38 -12.84 -14.53
C THR A 149 -12.81 -13.37 -14.69
N GLY A 150 -13.08 -14.09 -15.78
CA GLY A 150 -14.40 -14.71 -15.99
C GLY A 150 -15.58 -13.74 -15.99
N GLY A 151 -15.40 -12.50 -16.46
CA GLY A 151 -16.43 -11.46 -16.44
C GLY A 151 -16.51 -10.64 -15.14
N GLY A 152 -15.69 -10.94 -14.14
CA GLY A 152 -15.56 -10.14 -12.92
C GLY A 152 -14.96 -8.76 -13.18
N LEU A 153 -15.31 -7.78 -12.34
CA LEU A 153 -14.81 -6.40 -12.42
C LEU A 153 -13.44 -6.26 -11.78
N SER A 154 -12.69 -5.26 -12.22
CA SER A 154 -11.41 -4.90 -11.60
C SER A 154 -11.60 -4.36 -10.17
N GLY A 155 -10.62 -4.59 -9.33
CA GLY A 155 -10.55 -3.98 -8.00
C GLY A 155 -10.29 -2.47 -8.06
N GLY A 156 -10.37 -1.81 -6.92
CA GLY A 156 -10.08 -0.38 -6.78
C GLY A 156 -8.60 -0.07 -6.92
N ALA A 157 -8.23 0.87 -7.80
CA ALA A 157 -6.86 1.34 -7.93
C ALA A 157 -6.33 1.96 -6.63
N GLY A 158 -5.02 1.79 -6.36
CA GLY A 158 -4.35 2.43 -5.24
C GLY A 158 -4.30 3.95 -5.38
N ARG A 159 -4.18 4.66 -4.27
CA ARG A 159 -4.05 6.13 -4.25
C ARG A 159 -3.12 6.56 -3.12
N LEU A 160 -2.32 7.58 -3.40
CA LEU A 160 -1.48 8.25 -2.43
C LEU A 160 -1.76 9.76 -2.49
N SER A 161 -2.13 10.36 -1.38
CA SER A 161 -2.46 11.80 -1.33
C SER A 161 -2.20 12.36 0.06
N LEU A 162 -1.93 13.65 0.12
CA LEU A 162 -1.91 14.40 1.38
C LEU A 162 -3.35 14.70 1.84
N LYS A 163 -3.53 14.88 3.14
CA LYS A 163 -4.81 15.31 3.72
C LYS A 163 -5.22 16.69 3.20
N SER A 164 -4.27 17.58 2.94
CA SER A 164 -4.47 18.88 2.29
C SER A 164 -5.01 18.80 0.85
N GLY A 165 -5.07 17.61 0.25
CA GLY A 165 -5.65 17.35 -1.07
C GLY A 165 -4.65 17.12 -2.20
N ALA A 166 -3.36 17.39 -2.00
CA ALA A 166 -2.36 17.16 -3.03
C ALA A 166 -2.18 15.65 -3.30
N THR A 167 -2.24 15.26 -4.56
CA THR A 167 -1.96 13.88 -4.97
C THR A 167 -0.46 13.66 -5.06
N LEU A 168 0.01 12.59 -4.45
CA LEU A 168 1.39 12.16 -4.49
C LEU A 168 1.57 11.04 -5.54
N ARG A 169 2.81 10.90 -6.00
CA ARG A 169 3.16 9.84 -6.94
C ARG A 169 3.36 8.51 -6.20
N GLY A 170 2.99 7.41 -6.81
CA GLY A 170 3.25 6.07 -6.29
C GLY A 170 4.72 5.65 -6.30
N PHE A 171 5.61 6.51 -6.81
CA PHE A 171 7.03 6.20 -6.95
C PHE A 171 7.91 7.39 -6.55
N GLY A 172 9.02 7.07 -5.87
CA GLY A 172 10.06 8.02 -5.52
C GLY A 172 9.90 8.63 -4.13
N ARG A 173 10.82 9.54 -3.81
CA ARG A 173 10.81 10.28 -2.54
C ARG A 173 9.97 11.54 -2.66
N GLN A 174 9.14 11.78 -1.67
CA GLN A 174 8.25 12.93 -1.63
C GLN A 174 8.15 13.45 -0.20
N VAL A 175 8.03 14.76 -0.07
CA VAL A 175 7.92 15.43 1.23
C VAL A 175 6.46 15.42 1.68
N ILE A 176 6.23 15.04 2.92
CA ILE A 176 5.01 15.28 3.66
C ILE A 176 5.29 16.53 4.51
N PRO A 177 4.60 17.65 4.28
CA PRO A 177 4.79 18.88 5.03
C PRO A 177 4.55 18.72 6.54
N ALA A 178 5.13 19.60 7.32
CA ALA A 178 4.87 19.67 8.75
C ALA A 178 3.36 19.84 9.02
N GLY A 179 2.83 19.04 9.93
CA GLY A 179 1.41 19.06 10.30
C GLY A 179 0.44 18.46 9.30
N ASP A 180 0.90 18.02 8.11
CA ASP A 180 0.05 17.32 7.14
C ASP A 180 0.11 15.78 7.37
N ARG A 181 -0.74 15.05 6.66
CA ARG A 181 -0.89 13.59 6.73
C ARG A 181 -0.90 13.00 5.32
N VAL A 182 -0.45 11.80 5.22
CA VAL A 182 -0.50 11.00 4.00
C VAL A 182 -1.34 9.76 4.18
#